data_ef4a36220165cccb504c06fa217c354e
#
_entry.id   ef4a36220165cccb504c06fa217c354e
#
_cell.length_a   1.000
_cell.length_b   1.000
_cell.length_c   1.000
_cell.angle_alpha   90.00
_cell.angle_beta   90.00
_cell.angle_gamma   90.00
#
_symmetry.space_group_name_H-M   'P 1'
#
loop_
_entity.id
_entity.type
_entity.pdbx_description
1 polymer ?
#
loop_
_entity_poly.entity_id
_entity_poly.type
_entity_poly.pdbx_seq_one_letter_code
_entity_poly.pdbx_strand_id
1 'polypeptide(L)'
;PTSYPAHDHADYGEKPVAARSRPFRWLPWLIAAVVAAVVLGVALGVGLGVGLSNDDDSDKNNLATPPDRADSSSPSKGGNGDKDGDEDKGGKSDEGLRKAPLPDPLPPWNWTSTKNKVFGTNLGGLFLLERWMYEDWMVEQGGPDAWDEYSMSKNLGADKMQSVLRNHFDSWFTEDDMNTLQDAGVNMLRIPIGYWPFFSAQEVGEPYQNASHLDKLSEIMYGAWNRSIYVLIDLHGMPGSQNNDQSSGHNRTNLGNTIEWYSSKNQKYSRQTVKNLLSWLDSHPAKSVVAGVTTVNEPKINSNDDYDSILRDFYDFSIEQLKPFKIPLIAHHGFVGNPYKYWKSYASDQERGTFIFDDHPYPGWFQNPEPTDKDDMLSRICNFGNKMERFPAPVLMGEFSAISILNSTDWTTDYLSTQLKVFGWSAGSTFFNFRINETQNPVLSEPFAIGSKYSMLEMLRDNNPTGRFPRRNVSMPVVEWTNSLTSHCGSDPEISW
;
A
#
# COMPACT_ATOMS: atom_id res chain seq x y z
N PRO A 1 -15.19 -12.81 16.49
CA PRO A 1 -14.36 -13.20 15.37
C PRO A 1 -15.01 -12.65 14.11
N THR A 2 -14.67 -11.41 13.81
CA THR A 2 -15.06 -10.75 12.58
C THR A 2 -14.10 -11.23 11.51
N SER A 3 -14.58 -12.09 10.61
CA SER A 3 -13.85 -12.45 9.40
C SER A 3 -13.59 -11.18 8.58
N TYR A 4 -12.32 -10.85 8.35
CA TYR A 4 -11.97 -9.89 7.30
C TYR A 4 -12.52 -10.43 5.98
N PRO A 5 -13.17 -9.59 5.16
CA PRO A 5 -13.52 -10.02 3.82
C PRO A 5 -12.22 -10.33 3.08
N ALA A 6 -12.08 -11.57 2.62
CA ALA A 6 -11.02 -11.94 1.69
C ALA A 6 -11.03 -10.94 0.52
N HIS A 7 -9.87 -10.44 0.15
CA HIS A 7 -9.74 -9.73 -1.11
C HIS A 7 -10.28 -10.64 -2.22
N ASP A 8 -11.38 -10.25 -2.87
CA ASP A 8 -11.87 -10.92 -4.06
C ASP A 8 -10.89 -10.68 -5.21
N HIS A 9 -9.79 -11.43 -5.20
CA HIS A 9 -8.93 -11.51 -6.37
C HIS A 9 -9.68 -12.30 -7.44
N ALA A 10 -10.06 -11.59 -8.48
CA ALA A 10 -10.80 -12.16 -9.59
C ALA A 10 -10.10 -13.40 -10.17
N ASP A 11 -10.92 -14.40 -10.46
CA ASP A 11 -10.65 -15.68 -11.07
C ASP A 11 -9.67 -15.60 -12.27
N TYR A 12 -8.46 -16.10 -12.10
CA TYR A 12 -7.44 -16.23 -13.15
C TYR A 12 -7.53 -17.56 -13.91
N GLY A 13 -8.61 -18.33 -13.74
CA GLY A 13 -8.78 -19.66 -14.33
C GLY A 13 -9.65 -19.69 -15.58
N GLU A 14 -9.22 -20.38 -16.64
CA GLU A 14 -10.08 -20.84 -17.72
C GLU A 14 -11.18 -21.78 -17.16
N LYS A 15 -12.42 -21.57 -17.59
CA LYS A 15 -13.57 -22.40 -17.15
C LYS A 15 -13.36 -23.86 -17.53
N PRO A 16 -13.34 -24.81 -16.57
CA PRO A 16 -13.43 -26.21 -16.92
C PRO A 16 -14.87 -26.57 -17.30
N VAL A 17 -14.98 -27.42 -18.31
CA VAL A 17 -16.23 -28.02 -18.79
C VAL A 17 -16.94 -28.77 -17.65
N ALA A 18 -18.22 -28.49 -17.48
CA ALA A 18 -19.05 -28.91 -16.38
C ALA A 18 -19.08 -30.43 -16.15
N ALA A 19 -18.63 -30.88 -15.00
CA ALA A 19 -19.04 -32.14 -14.41
C ALA A 19 -20.29 -31.92 -13.56
N ARG A 20 -21.39 -32.60 -13.92
CA ARG A 20 -22.69 -32.55 -13.22
C ARG A 20 -22.54 -33.09 -11.80
N SER A 21 -22.53 -32.21 -10.78
CA SER A 21 -22.68 -32.59 -9.40
C SER A 21 -24.16 -32.59 -9.01
N ARG A 22 -24.59 -33.64 -8.29
CA ARG A 22 -25.97 -33.82 -7.78
C ARG A 22 -26.27 -32.81 -6.67
N PRO A 23 -27.45 -32.18 -6.61
CA PRO A 23 -27.77 -31.18 -5.59
C PRO A 23 -27.90 -31.83 -4.20
N PHE A 24 -27.28 -31.21 -3.22
CA PHE A 24 -27.31 -31.57 -1.80
C PHE A 24 -28.69 -31.21 -1.23
N ARG A 25 -29.50 -32.21 -0.91
CA ARG A 25 -30.96 -32.07 -0.60
C ARG A 25 -31.26 -31.47 0.79
N TRP A 26 -30.27 -31.10 1.59
CA TRP A 26 -30.46 -30.67 2.99
C TRP A 26 -30.26 -29.14 3.21
N LEU A 27 -29.77 -28.42 2.23
CA LEU A 27 -29.47 -26.97 2.33
C LEU A 27 -30.71 -26.10 2.66
N PRO A 28 -31.91 -26.32 2.10
CA PRO A 28 -33.07 -25.49 2.43
C PRO A 28 -33.56 -25.65 3.87
N TRP A 29 -33.32 -26.81 4.52
CA TRP A 29 -33.71 -27.01 5.90
C TRP A 29 -32.77 -26.38 6.93
N LEU A 30 -31.49 -26.23 6.60
CA LEU A 30 -30.52 -25.49 7.42
C LEU A 30 -30.79 -23.97 7.39
N ILE A 31 -31.14 -23.43 6.24
CA ILE A 31 -31.50 -22.00 6.11
C ILE A 31 -32.80 -21.71 6.88
N ALA A 32 -33.80 -22.59 6.82
CA ALA A 32 -35.04 -22.41 7.57
C ALA A 32 -34.84 -22.47 9.10
N ALA A 33 -33.92 -23.29 9.60
CA ALA A 33 -33.59 -23.35 11.02
C ALA A 33 -32.87 -22.11 11.54
N VAL A 34 -31.99 -21.50 10.76
CA VAL A 34 -31.29 -20.26 11.11
C VAL A 34 -32.25 -19.06 11.12
N VAL A 35 -33.15 -18.98 10.14
CA VAL A 35 -34.17 -17.88 10.08
C VAL A 35 -35.15 -18.02 11.27
N ALA A 36 -35.55 -19.23 11.67
CA ALA A 36 -36.42 -19.43 12.83
C ALA A 36 -35.75 -19.05 14.15
N ALA A 37 -34.45 -19.28 14.30
CA ALA A 37 -33.67 -18.87 15.49
C ALA A 37 -33.51 -17.35 15.60
N VAL A 38 -33.34 -16.62 14.48
CA VAL A 38 -33.24 -15.16 14.44
C VAL A 38 -34.60 -14.50 14.77
N VAL A 39 -35.72 -15.03 14.26
CA VAL A 39 -37.05 -14.51 14.54
C VAL A 39 -37.45 -14.73 16.01
N LEU A 40 -37.06 -15.84 16.64
CA LEU A 40 -37.29 -16.08 18.07
C LEU A 40 -36.42 -15.18 18.97
N GLY A 41 -35.18 -14.85 18.55
CA GLY A 41 -34.31 -13.92 19.28
C GLY A 41 -34.81 -12.48 19.29
N VAL A 42 -35.42 -12.01 18.19
CA VAL A 42 -35.98 -10.66 18.08
C VAL A 42 -37.31 -10.55 18.85
N ALA A 43 -38.15 -11.61 18.90
CA ALA A 43 -39.40 -11.62 19.65
C ALA A 43 -39.21 -11.60 21.18
N LEU A 44 -38.09 -12.12 21.70
CA LEU A 44 -37.77 -12.12 23.13
C LEU A 44 -37.03 -10.81 23.57
N GLY A 45 -36.44 -10.05 22.65
CA GLY A 45 -35.77 -8.78 22.93
C GLY A 45 -36.67 -7.56 23.04
N VAL A 46 -37.89 -7.61 22.50
CA VAL A 46 -38.86 -6.48 22.49
C VAL A 46 -39.82 -6.48 23.67
N GLY A 47 -39.83 -7.56 24.49
CA GLY A 47 -40.80 -7.76 25.59
C GLY A 47 -40.43 -7.18 26.95
N LEU A 48 -39.25 -6.58 27.16
CA LEU A 48 -38.75 -6.17 28.51
C LEU A 48 -38.30 -4.71 28.62
N GLY A 49 -38.85 -3.82 27.82
CA GLY A 49 -38.45 -2.40 27.83
C GLY A 49 -39.58 -1.36 27.85
N VAL A 50 -40.72 -1.64 28.53
CA VAL A 50 -41.73 -0.60 28.78
C VAL A 50 -42.14 -0.67 30.23
N GLY A 51 -41.75 0.30 31.01
CA GLY A 51 -42.28 0.53 32.34
C GLY A 51 -41.52 1.55 33.17
N LEU A 52 -42.22 2.68 33.42
CA LEU A 52 -42.07 3.65 34.51
C LEU A 52 -41.01 4.78 34.27
N SER A 53 -41.30 6.00 34.46
CA SER A 53 -42.49 6.87 34.69
C SER A 53 -42.02 8.33 34.66
N ASN A 54 -42.82 9.22 34.14
CA ASN A 54 -43.24 10.58 34.57
C ASN A 54 -42.43 11.15 35.78
N ASP A 55 -42.16 12.41 35.92
CA ASP A 55 -42.96 13.64 35.80
C ASP A 55 -42.10 14.91 35.90
N ASP A 56 -42.51 15.92 35.19
CA ASP A 56 -42.79 17.33 35.54
C ASP A 56 -41.63 18.27 35.93
N ASP A 57 -41.54 19.34 35.33
CA ASP A 57 -42.13 20.62 35.25
C ASP A 57 -41.14 21.80 35.08
N SER A 58 -41.39 22.57 34.08
CA SER A 58 -41.39 24.05 33.98
C SER A 58 -40.18 24.89 34.43
N ASP A 59 -39.73 25.78 33.64
CA ASP A 59 -40.01 27.16 33.36
C ASP A 59 -38.81 28.06 33.03
N LYS A 60 -38.97 28.73 31.89
CA LYS A 60 -38.69 30.14 31.56
C LYS A 60 -37.29 30.75 31.48
N ASN A 61 -37.05 31.19 30.26
CA ASN A 61 -36.61 32.51 29.80
C ASN A 61 -35.45 33.26 30.50
N ASN A 62 -34.43 33.63 29.75
CA ASN A 62 -34.30 34.99 29.24
C ASN A 62 -33.07 35.23 28.35
N LEU A 63 -33.32 35.99 27.31
CA LEU A 63 -32.39 36.66 26.41
C LEU A 63 -31.45 37.62 27.17
N ALA A 64 -30.20 37.76 26.67
CA ALA A 64 -29.61 39.09 26.42
C ALA A 64 -28.31 38.95 25.60
N THR A 65 -28.25 39.69 24.54
CA THR A 65 -27.15 39.97 23.61
C THR A 65 -26.23 41.10 24.13
N PRO A 66 -25.09 41.36 23.43
CA PRO A 66 -23.85 41.88 24.01
C PRO A 66 -23.74 43.41 23.96
N PRO A 67 -22.64 44.00 24.40
CA PRO A 67 -22.16 45.19 23.69
C PRO A 67 -20.67 45.16 23.28
N ASP A 68 -20.45 45.97 22.29
CA ASP A 68 -19.29 46.33 21.46
C ASP A 68 -18.18 47.06 22.18
N ARG A 69 -16.97 46.92 21.53
CA ARG A 69 -15.93 47.92 21.29
C ARG A 69 -15.38 48.82 22.39
N ALA A 70 -14.04 48.85 22.49
CA ALA A 70 -13.27 50.06 22.18
C ALA A 70 -11.75 49.80 22.17
N ASP A 71 -11.15 50.35 21.17
CA ASP A 71 -9.75 50.71 20.83
C ASP A 71 -8.98 51.36 21.96
N SER A 72 -7.62 51.14 22.02
CA SER A 72 -6.65 52.24 21.84
C SER A 72 -5.21 51.83 22.21
N SER A 73 -4.32 51.99 21.23
CA SER A 73 -2.99 52.66 21.26
C SER A 73 -1.89 52.18 22.20
N SER A 74 -0.75 51.88 21.54
CA SER A 74 0.65 51.96 22.01
C SER A 74 1.03 53.40 22.45
N PRO A 75 2.27 53.71 22.99
CA PRO A 75 3.55 52.99 22.93
C PRO A 75 4.51 53.23 24.16
N SER A 76 5.66 52.58 24.10
CA SER A 76 7.02 53.05 24.40
C SER A 76 7.79 52.57 25.61
N LYS A 77 8.95 52.03 25.28
CA LYS A 77 10.32 52.23 25.81
C LYS A 77 10.75 51.70 27.21
N GLY A 78 11.74 50.81 27.12
CA GLY A 78 13.05 51.03 27.76
C GLY A 78 13.38 50.19 28.98
N GLY A 79 14.50 49.45 28.93
CA GLY A 79 15.26 49.13 30.13
C GLY A 79 15.96 47.76 30.12
N ASN A 80 17.26 47.80 29.96
CA ASN A 80 18.30 46.80 30.13
C ASN A 80 18.20 45.92 31.35
N GLY A 81 18.73 44.66 31.26
CA GLY A 81 19.28 43.96 32.41
C GLY A 81 19.43 42.44 32.27
N ASP A 82 20.61 42.05 31.84
CA ASP A 82 21.44 40.87 32.18
C ASP A 82 20.86 39.49 32.56
N LYS A 83 21.29 38.49 31.77
CA LYS A 83 21.86 37.16 32.06
C LYS A 83 21.10 36.21 33.01
N ASP A 84 20.67 35.08 32.50
CA ASP A 84 21.30 33.77 32.71
C ASP A 84 20.70 32.72 31.83
N GLY A 85 21.55 31.78 31.38
CA GLY A 85 21.25 30.80 30.37
C GLY A 85 20.37 29.64 30.86
N ASP A 86 19.56 29.18 29.93
CA ASP A 86 19.04 27.82 29.95
C ASP A 86 19.21 27.25 28.54
N GLU A 87 19.94 26.14 28.47
CA GLU A 87 20.25 25.44 27.23
C GLU A 87 18.98 24.77 26.69
N ASP A 88 18.39 25.42 25.71
CA ASP A 88 17.37 24.83 24.84
C ASP A 88 18.04 23.74 23.98
N LYS A 89 17.75 22.46 24.26
CA LYS A 89 18.10 21.34 23.40
C LYS A 89 17.15 21.35 22.20
N GLY A 90 17.41 22.33 21.32
CA GLY A 90 16.76 22.47 20.05
C GLY A 90 16.92 21.23 19.18
N GLY A 91 15.86 20.91 18.48
CA GLY A 91 15.76 19.90 17.47
C GLY A 91 16.95 19.94 16.50
N LYS A 92 17.43 18.77 16.11
CA LYS A 92 18.45 18.62 15.08
C LYS A 92 17.89 19.21 13.78
N SER A 93 18.23 20.45 13.54
CA SER A 93 17.91 21.16 12.31
C SER A 93 18.62 20.50 11.12
N ASP A 94 17.96 20.59 9.98
CA ASP A 94 18.34 20.25 8.61
C ASP A 94 19.81 20.64 8.18
N GLU A 95 20.51 21.45 8.97
CA GLU A 95 21.88 21.89 8.74
C GLU A 95 22.95 20.79 8.89
N GLY A 96 22.67 19.71 9.60
CA GLY A 96 23.63 18.61 9.81
C GLY A 96 23.80 17.71 8.58
N LEU A 97 22.75 17.52 7.79
CA LEU A 97 22.73 16.70 6.56
C LEU A 97 23.31 17.46 5.34
N ARG A 98 23.39 18.78 5.39
CA ARG A 98 23.88 19.64 4.28
C ARG A 98 25.39 19.81 4.20
N LYS A 99 26.19 19.20 5.07
CA LYS A 99 27.65 19.38 5.10
C LYS A 99 28.45 18.44 4.19
N ALA A 100 27.86 17.35 3.73
CA ALA A 100 28.48 16.52 2.72
C ALA A 100 28.04 16.97 1.31
N PRO A 101 28.95 16.97 0.32
CA PRO A 101 28.54 17.21 -1.05
C PRO A 101 27.49 16.15 -1.45
N LEU A 102 26.42 16.61 -2.14
CA LEU A 102 25.41 15.70 -2.66
C LEU A 102 26.07 14.71 -3.62
N PRO A 103 25.64 13.44 -3.63
CA PRO A 103 26.08 12.46 -4.61
C PRO A 103 25.81 12.93 -6.05
N ASP A 104 26.52 12.38 -7.02
CA ASP A 104 26.15 12.56 -8.42
C ASP A 104 24.73 12.00 -8.68
N PRO A 105 23.92 12.66 -9.53
CA PRO A 105 22.60 12.15 -9.88
C PRO A 105 22.67 10.73 -10.40
N LEU A 106 21.75 9.86 -9.94
CA LEU A 106 21.64 8.51 -10.49
C LEU A 106 21.20 8.56 -11.96
N PRO A 107 21.73 7.68 -12.82
CA PRO A 107 21.24 7.57 -14.18
C PRO A 107 19.76 7.12 -14.18
N PRO A 108 18.94 7.55 -15.17
CA PRO A 108 17.57 7.07 -15.27
C PRO A 108 17.53 5.54 -15.28
N TRP A 109 16.58 4.94 -14.52
CA TRP A 109 16.37 3.49 -14.55
C TRP A 109 15.90 3.05 -15.93
N ASN A 110 16.59 2.12 -16.53
CA ASN A 110 16.22 1.60 -17.84
C ASN A 110 15.31 0.39 -17.71
N TRP A 111 14.01 0.60 -17.77
CA TRP A 111 12.98 -0.42 -17.65
C TRP A 111 12.96 -1.42 -18.80
N THR A 112 13.45 -1.03 -19.98
CA THR A 112 13.47 -1.88 -21.17
C THR A 112 14.79 -2.66 -21.31
N SER A 113 15.67 -2.58 -20.32
CA SER A 113 16.91 -3.35 -20.28
C SER A 113 16.67 -4.75 -19.75
N THR A 114 17.13 -5.75 -20.48
CA THR A 114 17.13 -7.14 -20.00
C THR A 114 18.09 -7.38 -18.82
N LYS A 115 19.00 -6.43 -18.56
CA LYS A 115 20.02 -6.52 -17.50
C LYS A 115 19.60 -5.79 -16.21
N ASN A 116 18.78 -4.73 -16.32
CA ASN A 116 18.32 -3.99 -15.17
C ASN A 116 17.06 -4.64 -14.62
N LYS A 117 17.18 -5.30 -13.49
CA LYS A 117 16.07 -5.98 -12.83
C LYS A 117 15.86 -5.40 -11.44
N VAL A 118 14.61 -5.23 -11.06
CA VAL A 118 14.21 -4.79 -9.73
C VAL A 118 14.34 -5.95 -8.75
N PHE A 119 15.05 -5.70 -7.67
CA PHE A 119 15.05 -6.51 -6.45
C PHE A 119 14.78 -5.57 -5.29
N GLY A 120 13.53 -5.49 -4.86
CA GLY A 120 13.06 -4.46 -3.96
C GLY A 120 12.14 -4.94 -2.87
N THR A 121 11.71 -3.96 -2.07
CA THR A 121 10.68 -4.14 -1.05
C THR A 121 9.74 -2.94 -1.00
N ASN A 122 8.54 -3.17 -0.48
CA ASN A 122 7.60 -2.11 -0.16
C ASN A 122 7.86 -1.57 1.26
N LEU A 123 7.72 -0.27 1.44
CA LEU A 123 7.67 0.39 2.75
C LEU A 123 6.21 0.62 3.16
N GLY A 124 5.38 -0.42 3.06
CA GLY A 124 3.97 -0.38 3.43
C GLY A 124 3.79 -0.15 4.94
N GLY A 125 2.68 0.46 5.31
CA GLY A 125 2.39 0.83 6.69
C GLY A 125 3.21 2.02 7.19
N LEU A 126 4.09 2.63 6.38
CA LEU A 126 4.83 3.82 6.78
C LEU A 126 3.96 5.09 6.64
N PHE A 127 3.53 5.42 5.43
CA PHE A 127 2.80 6.66 5.13
C PHE A 127 1.30 6.47 4.91
N LEU A 128 0.84 5.24 4.88
CA LEU A 128 -0.56 4.87 4.86
C LEU A 128 -0.77 3.71 5.83
N LEU A 129 -1.68 3.90 6.78
CA LEU A 129 -1.86 2.96 7.87
C LEU A 129 -2.85 1.86 7.49
N GLU A 130 -2.41 0.61 7.62
CA GLU A 130 -3.22 -0.59 7.41
C GLU A 130 -3.26 -1.42 8.69
N ARG A 131 -4.45 -1.55 9.28
CA ARG A 131 -4.64 -2.16 10.60
C ARG A 131 -4.03 -3.56 10.74
N TRP A 132 -4.10 -4.37 9.69
CA TRP A 132 -3.58 -5.74 9.73
C TRP A 132 -2.06 -5.83 9.99
N MET A 133 -1.31 -4.74 9.73
CA MET A 133 0.14 -4.71 9.96
C MET A 133 0.50 -4.45 11.44
N TYR A 134 -0.38 -3.80 12.23
CA TYR A 134 -0.11 -3.39 13.60
C TYR A 134 -1.40 -3.08 14.38
N GLU A 135 -2.31 -4.04 14.41
CA GLU A 135 -3.68 -3.87 14.96
C GLU A 135 -3.69 -3.31 16.38
N ASP A 136 -2.90 -3.92 17.30
CA ASP A 136 -2.89 -3.48 18.70
C ASP A 136 -2.43 -2.04 18.84
N TRP A 137 -1.42 -1.63 18.06
CA TRP A 137 -0.96 -0.26 18.05
C TRP A 137 -2.04 0.72 17.55
N MET A 138 -2.74 0.39 16.48
CA MET A 138 -3.83 1.24 15.98
C MET A 138 -4.97 1.34 17.00
N VAL A 139 -5.31 0.26 17.68
CA VAL A 139 -6.33 0.24 18.74
C VAL A 139 -5.86 1.06 19.94
N GLU A 140 -4.61 0.92 20.36
CA GLU A 140 -4.03 1.69 21.46
C GLU A 140 -4.05 3.19 21.17
N GLN A 141 -3.65 3.61 19.99
CA GLN A 141 -3.56 5.01 19.61
C GLN A 141 -4.93 5.62 19.26
N GLY A 142 -5.70 4.94 18.41
CA GLY A 142 -6.93 5.46 17.79
C GLY A 142 -8.25 4.94 18.36
N GLY A 143 -8.18 3.96 19.28
CA GLY A 143 -9.34 3.28 19.85
C GLY A 143 -9.81 2.07 19.03
N PRO A 144 -10.76 1.28 19.56
CA PRO A 144 -11.21 0.03 18.93
C PRO A 144 -11.83 0.21 17.55
N ASP A 145 -12.35 1.40 17.26
CA ASP A 145 -12.97 1.74 15.97
C ASP A 145 -11.99 2.34 14.95
N ALA A 146 -10.68 2.30 15.23
CA ALA A 146 -9.63 2.67 14.28
C ALA A 146 -9.38 1.51 13.30
N TRP A 147 -10.22 1.37 12.27
CA TRP A 147 -10.16 0.30 11.28
C TRP A 147 -9.18 0.56 10.14
N ASP A 148 -8.85 1.83 9.92
CA ASP A 148 -8.00 2.34 8.86
C ASP A 148 -7.51 3.75 9.24
N GLU A 149 -6.69 4.37 8.40
CA GLU A 149 -6.20 5.73 8.66
C GLU A 149 -7.31 6.77 8.67
N TYR A 150 -8.35 6.59 7.86
CA TYR A 150 -9.52 7.49 7.84
C TYR A 150 -10.23 7.52 9.21
N SER A 151 -10.62 6.37 9.71
CA SER A 151 -11.31 6.24 11.00
C SER A 151 -10.41 6.67 12.16
N MET A 152 -9.12 6.33 12.13
CA MET A 152 -8.14 6.75 13.13
C MET A 152 -7.96 8.28 13.13
N SER A 153 -7.82 8.91 11.96
CA SER A 153 -7.75 10.38 11.84
C SER A 153 -8.99 11.06 12.36
N LYS A 154 -10.17 10.50 12.09
CA LYS A 154 -11.44 11.02 12.60
C LYS A 154 -11.56 10.91 14.11
N ASN A 155 -11.10 9.79 14.70
CA ASN A 155 -11.17 9.54 16.14
C ASN A 155 -10.22 10.46 16.92
N LEU A 156 -9.02 10.69 16.40
CA LEU A 156 -7.96 11.45 17.08
C LEU A 156 -8.07 12.97 16.89
N GLY A 157 -8.61 13.41 15.76
CA GLY A 157 -8.54 14.80 15.32
C GLY A 157 -7.11 15.22 14.89
N ALA A 158 -6.99 16.43 14.37
CA ALA A 158 -5.80 16.87 13.66
C ALA A 158 -4.50 16.81 14.49
N ASP A 159 -4.46 17.50 15.63
CA ASP A 159 -3.22 17.66 16.39
C ASP A 159 -2.68 16.33 16.93
N LYS A 160 -3.58 15.48 17.47
CA LYS A 160 -3.17 14.19 18.01
C LYS A 160 -2.75 13.24 16.89
N MET A 161 -3.49 13.20 15.78
CA MET A 161 -3.13 12.36 14.64
C MET A 161 -1.78 12.74 14.04
N GLN A 162 -1.50 14.04 13.85
CA GLN A 162 -0.20 14.49 13.38
C GLN A 162 0.95 14.10 14.33
N SER A 163 0.73 14.16 15.63
CA SER A 163 1.73 13.74 16.61
C SER A 163 2.00 12.23 16.54
N VAL A 164 0.94 11.43 16.45
CA VAL A 164 1.05 9.97 16.31
C VAL A 164 1.78 9.60 15.02
N LEU A 165 1.45 10.23 13.89
CA LEU A 165 2.11 9.99 12.62
C LEU A 165 3.60 10.32 12.64
N ARG A 166 3.99 11.47 13.23
CA ARG A 166 5.43 11.82 13.35
C ARG A 166 6.21 10.77 14.14
N ASN A 167 5.71 10.36 15.29
CA ASN A 167 6.36 9.33 16.09
C ASN A 167 6.43 7.98 15.36
N HIS A 168 5.40 7.66 14.58
CA HIS A 168 5.37 6.46 13.75
C HIS A 168 6.44 6.52 12.65
N PHE A 169 6.53 7.62 11.90
CA PHE A 169 7.53 7.78 10.83
C PHE A 169 8.96 7.68 11.34
N ASP A 170 9.25 8.22 12.53
CA ASP A 170 10.58 8.19 13.15
C ASP A 170 10.99 6.77 13.57
N SER A 171 10.03 5.90 13.90
CA SER A 171 10.28 4.56 14.42
C SER A 171 10.06 3.41 13.43
N TRP A 172 9.20 3.62 12.41
CA TRP A 172 8.80 2.53 11.51
C TRP A 172 9.86 2.20 10.47
N PHE A 173 10.59 3.19 9.97
CA PHE A 173 11.68 3.00 9.02
C PHE A 173 12.85 3.93 9.35
N THR A 174 14.01 3.36 9.64
CA THR A 174 15.19 4.04 10.18
C THR A 174 16.39 3.94 9.23
N GLU A 175 17.47 4.67 9.54
CA GLU A 175 18.74 4.57 8.82
C GLU A 175 19.36 3.16 8.93
N ASP A 176 19.18 2.47 10.06
CA ASP A 176 19.66 1.10 10.25
C ASP A 176 18.86 0.10 9.38
N ASP A 177 17.58 0.36 9.18
CA ASP A 177 16.76 -0.42 8.25
C ASP A 177 17.23 -0.23 6.80
N MET A 178 17.60 1.01 6.43
CA MET A 178 18.17 1.30 5.12
C MET A 178 19.52 0.58 4.90
N ASN A 179 20.37 0.52 5.93
CA ASN A 179 21.61 -0.24 5.91
C ASN A 179 21.35 -1.74 5.74
N THR A 180 20.36 -2.27 6.46
CA THR A 180 19.94 -3.67 6.36
C THR A 180 19.51 -4.03 4.94
N LEU A 181 18.75 -3.14 4.27
CA LEU A 181 18.32 -3.36 2.89
C LEU A 181 19.48 -3.28 1.89
N GLN A 182 20.41 -2.34 2.09
CA GLN A 182 21.64 -2.28 1.29
C GLN A 182 22.45 -3.57 1.41
N ASP A 183 22.67 -4.07 2.64
CA ASP A 183 23.40 -5.31 2.91
C ASP A 183 22.71 -6.56 2.35
N ALA A 184 21.38 -6.53 2.24
CA ALA A 184 20.60 -7.57 1.57
C ALA A 184 20.69 -7.48 0.03
N GLY A 185 21.27 -6.40 -0.50
CA GLY A 185 21.45 -6.16 -1.93
C GLY A 185 20.21 -5.62 -2.63
N VAL A 186 19.26 -5.01 -1.89
CA VAL A 186 18.08 -4.32 -2.45
C VAL A 186 18.54 -3.15 -3.32
N ASN A 187 17.89 -2.95 -4.45
CA ASN A 187 18.15 -1.86 -5.38
C ASN A 187 16.95 -0.95 -5.66
N MET A 188 15.77 -1.27 -5.10
CA MET A 188 14.55 -0.52 -5.33
C MET A 188 13.66 -0.53 -4.08
N LEU A 189 13.10 0.63 -3.71
CA LEU A 189 12.08 0.78 -2.68
C LEU A 189 10.77 1.22 -3.32
N ARG A 190 9.68 0.50 -3.12
CA ARG A 190 8.33 0.97 -3.44
C ARG A 190 7.76 1.62 -2.18
N ILE A 191 7.30 2.85 -2.30
CA ILE A 191 6.88 3.68 -1.16
C ILE A 191 5.39 4.01 -1.28
N PRO A 192 4.52 3.19 -0.66
CA PRO A 192 3.10 3.49 -0.53
C PRO A 192 2.86 4.77 0.27
N ILE A 193 2.17 5.74 -0.31
CA ILE A 193 1.83 7.03 0.31
C ILE A 193 0.43 7.47 -0.13
N GLY A 194 -0.34 8.05 0.76
CA GLY A 194 -1.64 8.60 0.40
C GLY A 194 -1.54 9.91 -0.38
N TYR A 195 -2.67 10.39 -0.90
CA TYR A 195 -2.72 11.65 -1.66
C TYR A 195 -2.56 12.91 -0.80
N TRP A 196 -2.86 12.83 0.50
CA TRP A 196 -3.00 13.98 1.41
C TRP A 196 -1.74 14.78 1.70
N PRO A 197 -0.51 14.31 1.51
CA PRO A 197 0.68 15.15 1.51
C PRO A 197 0.79 16.08 0.28
N PHE A 198 0.14 15.71 -0.82
CA PHE A 198 0.22 16.42 -2.10
C PHE A 198 -1.02 17.26 -2.42
N PHE A 199 -2.16 16.90 -1.83
CA PHE A 199 -3.42 17.63 -2.00
C PHE A 199 -4.22 17.61 -0.70
N SER A 200 -4.83 18.74 -0.33
CA SER A 200 -5.55 18.89 0.93
C SER A 200 -6.71 17.90 1.08
N ALA A 201 -6.64 17.02 2.07
CA ALA A 201 -7.73 16.11 2.41
C ALA A 201 -8.99 16.87 2.84
N GLN A 202 -8.84 18.03 3.48
CA GLN A 202 -9.95 18.88 3.91
C GLN A 202 -10.73 19.44 2.70
N GLU A 203 -10.06 19.74 1.58
CA GLU A 203 -10.75 20.15 0.34
C GLU A 203 -11.53 18.99 -0.30
N VAL A 204 -11.07 17.75 -0.12
CA VAL A 204 -11.80 16.54 -0.53
C VAL A 204 -13.02 16.32 0.37
N GLY A 205 -12.91 16.67 1.65
CA GLY A 205 -13.87 16.40 2.72
C GLY A 205 -13.52 15.16 3.52
N GLU A 206 -12.23 14.78 3.54
CA GLU A 206 -11.71 13.62 4.24
C GLU A 206 -10.85 14.01 5.45
N PRO A 207 -10.76 13.17 6.50
CA PRO A 207 -10.15 13.54 7.78
C PRO A 207 -8.64 13.40 7.83
N TYR A 208 -8.00 12.90 6.79
CA TYR A 208 -6.55 12.63 6.78
C TYR A 208 -5.72 13.86 7.15
N GLN A 209 -4.61 13.61 7.80
CA GLN A 209 -3.70 14.65 8.26
C GLN A 209 -2.36 14.59 7.55
N ASN A 210 -1.94 15.74 7.01
CA ASN A 210 -0.58 15.89 6.57
C ASN A 210 0.29 16.21 7.79
N ALA A 211 1.16 15.29 8.17
CA ALA A 211 2.19 15.50 9.19
C ALA A 211 3.54 15.82 8.51
N SER A 212 4.60 15.15 8.86
CA SER A 212 5.92 15.28 8.23
C SER A 212 6.17 14.28 7.08
N HIS A 213 5.15 13.93 6.32
CA HIS A 213 5.25 12.91 5.24
C HIS A 213 6.33 13.26 4.22
N LEU A 214 6.34 14.48 3.70
CA LEU A 214 7.30 14.89 2.67
C LEU A 214 8.72 15.05 3.23
N ASP A 215 8.87 15.42 4.50
CA ASP A 215 10.18 15.45 5.16
C ASP A 215 10.75 14.05 5.29
N LYS A 216 9.94 13.09 5.76
CA LYS A 216 10.35 11.68 5.87
C LYS A 216 10.58 11.03 4.50
N LEU A 217 9.74 11.32 3.51
CA LEU A 217 9.96 10.87 2.13
C LEU A 217 11.29 11.42 1.58
N SER A 218 11.58 12.70 1.83
CA SER A 218 12.86 13.32 1.46
C SER A 218 14.03 12.63 2.15
N GLU A 219 13.94 12.36 3.45
CA GLU A 219 14.96 11.60 4.20
C GLU A 219 15.25 10.24 3.55
N ILE A 220 14.20 9.49 3.23
CA ILE A 220 14.33 8.19 2.54
C ILE A 220 14.97 8.34 1.17
N MET A 221 14.57 9.35 0.38
CA MET A 221 15.15 9.59 -0.94
C MET A 221 16.64 9.97 -0.86
N TYR A 222 17.05 10.74 0.13
CA TYR A 222 18.48 11.03 0.36
C TYR A 222 19.25 9.78 0.81
N GLY A 223 18.68 8.98 1.72
CA GLY A 223 19.25 7.71 2.16
C GLY A 223 19.43 6.73 1.01
N ALA A 224 18.44 6.64 0.12
CA ALA A 224 18.47 5.83 -1.09
C ALA A 224 19.52 6.33 -2.09
N TRP A 225 19.61 7.65 -2.30
CA TRP A 225 20.62 8.27 -3.17
C TRP A 225 22.04 7.94 -2.74
N ASN A 226 22.34 8.08 -1.46
CA ASN A 226 23.66 7.75 -0.89
C ASN A 226 24.06 6.27 -1.07
N ARG A 227 23.09 5.39 -1.34
CA ARG A 227 23.28 3.93 -1.49
C ARG A 227 23.06 3.42 -2.91
N SER A 228 22.80 4.31 -3.86
CA SER A 228 22.43 3.98 -5.24
C SER A 228 21.20 3.04 -5.29
N ILE A 229 20.26 3.22 -4.37
CA ILE A 229 18.95 2.56 -4.36
C ILE A 229 17.95 3.49 -5.04
N TYR A 230 17.10 2.93 -5.90
CA TYR A 230 16.04 3.67 -6.57
C TYR A 230 14.73 3.62 -5.78
N VAL A 231 13.80 4.49 -6.14
CA VAL A 231 12.51 4.65 -5.48
C VAL A 231 11.37 4.59 -6.51
N LEU A 232 10.32 3.86 -6.18
CA LEU A 232 9.01 3.96 -6.82
C LEU A 232 8.08 4.69 -5.85
N ILE A 233 7.56 5.84 -6.24
CA ILE A 233 6.53 6.54 -5.46
C ILE A 233 5.17 5.97 -5.86
N ASP A 234 4.41 5.50 -4.88
CA ASP A 234 3.13 4.86 -5.11
C ASP A 234 1.99 5.61 -4.40
N LEU A 235 1.14 6.29 -5.18
CA LEU A 235 -0.08 6.88 -4.66
C LEU A 235 -1.08 5.78 -4.29
N HIS A 236 -0.90 5.26 -3.09
CA HIS A 236 -1.56 4.06 -2.58
C HIS A 236 -3.00 4.32 -2.10
N GLY A 237 -3.29 5.54 -1.66
CA GLY A 237 -4.62 6.00 -1.28
C GLY A 237 -5.01 7.25 -2.06
N MET A 238 -6.16 7.22 -2.73
CA MET A 238 -6.65 8.31 -3.58
C MET A 238 -8.01 8.85 -3.09
N PRO A 239 -8.38 10.12 -3.45
CA PRO A 239 -9.62 10.73 -3.01
C PRO A 239 -10.85 9.86 -3.26
N GLY A 240 -11.63 9.56 -2.22
CA GLY A 240 -12.83 8.74 -2.31
C GLY A 240 -12.59 7.24 -2.30
N SER A 241 -11.35 6.77 -2.05
CA SER A 241 -10.95 5.36 -2.09
C SER A 241 -11.14 4.71 -3.47
N GLN A 242 -10.08 4.22 -4.07
CA GLN A 242 -10.11 3.62 -5.42
C GLN A 242 -10.50 2.14 -5.42
N ASN A 243 -10.59 1.51 -4.25
CA ASN A 243 -10.91 0.08 -4.13
C ASN A 243 -11.84 -0.27 -2.97
N ASN A 244 -12.24 0.71 -2.15
CA ASN A 244 -13.02 0.55 -0.92
C ASN A 244 -12.35 -0.32 0.15
N ASP A 245 -11.03 -0.50 0.09
CA ASP A 245 -10.26 -1.31 1.02
C ASP A 245 -9.45 -0.45 2.00
N GLN A 246 -9.02 -1.03 3.14
CA GLN A 246 -8.15 -0.34 4.10
C GLN A 246 -6.81 0.09 3.47
N SER A 247 -6.32 -0.65 2.48
CA SER A 247 -5.11 -0.31 1.72
C SER A 247 -5.20 1.03 0.98
N SER A 248 -6.40 1.54 0.70
CA SER A 248 -6.60 2.90 0.18
C SER A 248 -6.70 3.98 1.26
N GLY A 249 -6.52 3.61 2.54
CA GLY A 249 -6.68 4.47 3.72
C GLY A 249 -8.12 4.55 4.24
N HIS A 250 -9.12 4.03 3.51
CA HIS A 250 -10.53 4.07 3.90
C HIS A 250 -11.25 2.76 3.53
N ASN A 251 -11.50 1.93 4.51
CA ASN A 251 -12.31 0.72 4.34
C ASN A 251 -13.80 1.09 4.20
N ARG A 252 -14.33 0.91 3.01
CA ARG A 252 -15.72 1.21 2.65
C ARG A 252 -16.47 -0.02 2.13
N THR A 253 -15.98 -1.21 2.41
CA THR A 253 -16.56 -2.48 1.92
C THR A 253 -18.02 -2.67 2.32
N ASN A 254 -18.47 -2.07 3.42
CA ASN A 254 -19.85 -2.06 3.88
C ASN A 254 -20.79 -1.12 3.07
N LEU A 255 -20.24 -0.27 2.21
CA LEU A 255 -21.03 0.69 1.40
C LEU A 255 -21.39 0.13 0.00
N GLY A 256 -21.13 -1.16 -0.25
CA GLY A 256 -21.42 -1.83 -1.50
C GLY A 256 -20.37 -1.60 -2.59
N ASN A 257 -20.78 -1.79 -3.85
CA ASN A 257 -19.85 -1.80 -4.99
C ASN A 257 -19.53 -0.41 -5.58
N THR A 258 -20.09 0.66 -5.03
CA THR A 258 -19.82 2.02 -5.52
C THR A 258 -18.46 2.47 -5.02
N ILE A 259 -17.57 2.80 -5.95
CA ILE A 259 -16.21 3.29 -5.67
C ILE A 259 -16.18 4.78 -6.03
N GLU A 260 -16.07 5.64 -5.02
CA GLU A 260 -16.22 7.09 -5.20
C GLU A 260 -15.03 7.74 -5.93
N TRP A 261 -13.87 7.09 -5.97
CA TRP A 261 -12.74 7.57 -6.74
C TRP A 261 -13.09 7.83 -8.22
N TYR A 262 -13.98 7.01 -8.80
CA TYR A 262 -14.40 7.15 -10.20
C TYR A 262 -15.34 8.34 -10.46
N SER A 263 -15.80 9.05 -9.41
CA SER A 263 -16.60 10.26 -9.60
C SER A 263 -15.80 11.39 -10.25
N SER A 264 -16.45 12.23 -11.06
CA SER A 264 -15.79 13.36 -11.74
C SER A 264 -15.11 14.32 -10.76
N LYS A 265 -15.65 14.47 -9.54
CA LYS A 265 -15.06 15.29 -8.47
C LYS A 265 -13.72 14.71 -8.02
N ASN A 266 -13.68 13.42 -7.67
CA ASN A 266 -12.48 12.79 -7.16
C ASN A 266 -11.43 12.56 -8.25
N GLN A 267 -11.84 12.35 -9.50
CA GLN A 267 -10.94 12.34 -10.67
C GLN A 267 -10.23 13.70 -10.85
N LYS A 268 -10.92 14.81 -10.65
CA LYS A 268 -10.31 16.15 -10.67
C LYS A 268 -9.25 16.31 -9.57
N TYR A 269 -9.56 15.89 -8.35
CA TYR A 269 -8.62 15.96 -7.22
C TYR A 269 -7.43 15.05 -7.44
N SER A 270 -7.63 13.83 -7.95
CA SER A 270 -6.57 12.88 -8.25
C SER A 270 -5.60 13.41 -9.31
N ARG A 271 -6.13 14.02 -10.39
CA ARG A 271 -5.27 14.68 -11.40
C ARG A 271 -4.46 15.84 -10.81
N GLN A 272 -5.04 16.60 -9.87
CA GLN A 272 -4.31 17.66 -9.19
C GLN A 272 -3.26 17.09 -8.24
N THR A 273 -3.54 16.00 -7.55
CA THR A 273 -2.57 15.27 -6.71
C THR A 273 -1.33 14.86 -7.52
N VAL A 274 -1.53 14.24 -8.69
CA VAL A 274 -0.40 13.85 -9.57
C VAL A 274 0.43 15.09 -9.98
N LYS A 275 -0.22 16.17 -10.36
CA LYS A 275 0.50 17.43 -10.73
C LYS A 275 1.29 17.99 -9.57
N ASN A 276 0.73 18.00 -8.37
CA ASN A 276 1.40 18.53 -7.17
C ASN A 276 2.57 17.63 -6.75
N LEU A 277 2.42 16.30 -6.81
CA LEU A 277 3.52 15.36 -6.62
C LEU A 277 4.67 15.67 -7.57
N LEU A 278 4.40 15.82 -8.86
CA LEU A 278 5.43 16.09 -9.87
C LEU A 278 6.06 17.46 -9.71
N SER A 279 5.30 18.48 -9.31
CA SER A 279 5.83 19.80 -8.99
C SER A 279 6.78 19.78 -7.78
N TRP A 280 6.42 19.03 -6.73
CA TRP A 280 7.29 18.80 -5.57
C TRP A 280 8.56 18.06 -5.99
N LEU A 281 8.42 16.97 -6.75
CA LEU A 281 9.53 16.16 -7.22
C LEU A 281 10.49 16.97 -8.11
N ASP A 282 9.98 17.83 -8.97
CA ASP A 282 10.82 18.63 -9.87
C ASP A 282 11.82 19.53 -9.12
N SER A 283 11.40 20.06 -7.98
CA SER A 283 12.24 20.88 -7.10
C SER A 283 13.15 20.08 -6.18
N HIS A 284 12.94 18.73 -6.05
CA HIS A 284 13.64 17.92 -5.07
C HIS A 284 15.05 17.54 -5.53
N PRO A 285 16.11 17.80 -4.72
CA PRO A 285 17.51 17.50 -5.09
C PRO A 285 17.76 16.03 -5.41
N ALA A 286 17.13 15.11 -4.67
CA ALA A 286 17.28 13.66 -4.87
C ALA A 286 16.33 13.08 -5.93
N LYS A 287 15.69 13.89 -6.79
CA LYS A 287 14.71 13.41 -7.79
C LYS A 287 15.25 12.31 -8.72
N SER A 288 16.55 12.25 -8.91
CA SER A 288 17.20 11.23 -9.77
C SER A 288 17.05 9.80 -9.26
N VAL A 289 16.69 9.61 -7.98
CA VAL A 289 16.43 8.27 -7.44
C VAL A 289 15.08 7.71 -7.87
N VAL A 290 14.13 8.56 -8.33
CA VAL A 290 12.79 8.13 -8.68
C VAL A 290 12.80 7.45 -10.05
N ALA A 291 12.53 6.15 -10.03
CA ALA A 291 12.55 5.28 -11.21
C ALA A 291 11.17 5.10 -11.85
N GLY A 292 10.08 5.37 -11.14
CA GLY A 292 8.71 5.22 -11.61
C GLY A 292 7.71 5.78 -10.61
N VAL A 293 6.48 5.99 -11.07
CA VAL A 293 5.37 6.45 -10.21
C VAL A 293 4.13 5.59 -10.49
N THR A 294 3.54 5.01 -9.45
CA THR A 294 2.18 4.48 -9.47
C THR A 294 1.23 5.62 -9.12
N THR A 295 0.40 6.05 -10.07
CA THR A 295 -0.49 7.20 -9.87
C THR A 295 -1.82 6.84 -9.25
N VAL A 296 -2.14 5.56 -9.18
CA VAL A 296 -3.23 4.97 -8.40
C VAL A 296 -2.95 3.50 -8.16
N ASN A 297 -2.84 3.10 -6.89
CA ASN A 297 -2.65 1.71 -6.50
C ASN A 297 -3.98 0.93 -6.53
N GLU A 298 -3.96 -0.27 -7.12
CA GLU A 298 -5.06 -1.25 -7.04
C GLU A 298 -6.47 -0.69 -7.27
N PRO A 299 -6.71 0.08 -8.35
CA PRO A 299 -8.06 0.58 -8.64
C PRO A 299 -8.98 -0.58 -9.05
N LYS A 300 -10.11 -0.79 -8.37
CA LYS A 300 -11.05 -1.87 -8.71
C LYS A 300 -12.01 -1.43 -9.82
N ILE A 301 -11.98 -2.10 -10.95
CA ILE A 301 -12.90 -1.84 -12.08
C ILE A 301 -14.26 -2.52 -11.85
N ASN A 302 -14.31 -3.65 -11.11
CA ASN A 302 -15.55 -4.41 -10.81
C ASN A 302 -16.37 -4.79 -12.06
N SER A 303 -15.73 -5.08 -13.20
CA SER A 303 -16.40 -5.35 -14.47
C SER A 303 -17.37 -4.23 -14.89
N ASN A 304 -17.07 -2.99 -14.54
CA ASN A 304 -17.83 -1.79 -14.88
C ASN A 304 -17.13 -1.06 -16.02
N ASP A 305 -17.76 -0.99 -17.19
CA ASP A 305 -17.16 -0.39 -18.41
C ASP A 305 -16.88 1.12 -18.22
N ASP A 306 -17.68 1.83 -17.42
CA ASP A 306 -17.42 3.24 -17.12
C ASP A 306 -16.15 3.39 -16.27
N TYR A 307 -15.93 2.49 -15.29
CA TYR A 307 -14.72 2.50 -14.46
C TYR A 307 -13.48 2.16 -15.29
N ASP A 308 -13.57 1.19 -16.22
CA ASP A 308 -12.47 0.89 -17.15
C ASP A 308 -12.11 2.11 -18.01
N SER A 309 -13.11 2.76 -18.60
CA SER A 309 -12.90 3.96 -19.42
C SER A 309 -12.23 5.09 -18.62
N ILE A 310 -12.71 5.35 -17.40
CA ILE A 310 -12.15 6.39 -16.52
C ILE A 310 -10.72 6.04 -16.11
N LEU A 311 -10.42 4.78 -15.80
CA LEU A 311 -9.08 4.33 -15.43
C LEU A 311 -8.09 4.50 -16.60
N ARG A 312 -8.46 4.11 -17.82
CA ARG A 312 -7.61 4.29 -19.02
C ARG A 312 -7.33 5.77 -19.28
N ASP A 313 -8.35 6.62 -19.20
CA ASP A 313 -8.21 8.07 -19.36
C ASP A 313 -7.33 8.70 -18.25
N PHE A 314 -7.37 8.15 -17.03
CA PHE A 314 -6.49 8.55 -15.96
C PHE A 314 -5.04 8.07 -16.16
N TYR A 315 -4.83 6.88 -16.73
CA TYR A 315 -3.49 6.38 -17.08
C TYR A 315 -2.90 7.17 -18.24
N ASP A 316 -3.66 7.48 -19.27
CA ASP A 316 -3.21 8.33 -20.39
C ASP A 316 -2.80 9.72 -19.90
N PHE A 317 -3.63 10.33 -19.05
CA PHE A 317 -3.27 11.58 -18.39
C PHE A 317 -1.97 11.44 -17.58
N SER A 318 -1.81 10.37 -16.82
CA SER A 318 -0.62 10.14 -15.99
C SER A 318 0.65 10.00 -16.82
N ILE A 319 0.60 9.23 -17.90
CA ILE A 319 1.73 9.07 -18.84
C ILE A 319 2.15 10.44 -19.41
N GLU A 320 1.21 11.26 -19.85
CA GLU A 320 1.49 12.60 -20.36
C GLU A 320 2.14 13.52 -19.30
N GLN A 321 1.72 13.43 -18.02
CA GLN A 321 2.32 14.21 -16.96
C GLN A 321 3.74 13.73 -16.60
N LEU A 322 4.01 12.42 -16.66
CA LEU A 322 5.28 11.80 -16.30
C LEU A 322 6.35 11.91 -17.41
N LYS A 323 5.92 12.04 -18.67
CA LYS A 323 6.80 12.09 -19.85
C LYS A 323 7.92 13.16 -19.80
N PRO A 324 7.67 14.41 -19.35
CA PRO A 324 8.71 15.42 -19.22
C PRO A 324 9.82 15.03 -18.23
N PHE A 325 9.49 14.22 -17.24
CA PHE A 325 10.42 13.74 -16.21
C PHE A 325 11.19 12.49 -16.65
N LYS A 326 10.83 11.89 -17.77
CA LYS A 326 11.36 10.60 -18.25
C LYS A 326 11.16 9.46 -17.22
N ILE A 327 10.06 9.51 -16.50
CA ILE A 327 9.65 8.54 -15.49
C ILE A 327 8.43 7.81 -16.04
N PRO A 328 8.37 6.46 -16.05
CA PRO A 328 7.20 5.73 -16.50
C PRO A 328 6.07 5.74 -15.47
N LEU A 329 4.86 5.53 -15.98
CA LEU A 329 3.73 5.08 -15.18
C LEU A 329 3.92 3.60 -14.82
N ILE A 330 3.79 3.28 -13.54
CA ILE A 330 3.63 1.91 -13.04
C ILE A 330 2.13 1.68 -12.85
N ALA A 331 1.52 0.83 -13.66
CA ALA A 331 0.07 0.75 -13.80
C ALA A 331 -0.48 -0.62 -13.40
N HIS A 332 -1.24 -0.66 -12.30
CA HIS A 332 -1.92 -1.87 -11.85
C HIS A 332 -3.13 -2.20 -12.74
N HIS A 333 -3.40 -3.47 -12.93
CA HIS A 333 -4.36 -4.01 -13.90
C HIS A 333 -5.85 -3.90 -13.52
N GLY A 334 -6.19 -3.35 -12.35
CA GLY A 334 -7.58 -3.11 -11.96
C GLY A 334 -8.40 -4.35 -11.58
N PHE A 335 -7.74 -5.44 -11.20
CA PHE A 335 -8.35 -6.74 -10.82
C PHE A 335 -9.26 -7.34 -11.90
N VAL A 336 -8.93 -7.12 -13.17
CA VAL A 336 -9.68 -7.72 -14.28
C VAL A 336 -9.32 -9.19 -14.47
N GLY A 337 -10.29 -9.99 -14.92
CA GLY A 337 -10.03 -11.38 -15.33
C GLY A 337 -9.03 -11.44 -16.49
N ASN A 338 -8.00 -12.29 -16.41
CA ASN A 338 -6.93 -12.43 -17.38
C ASN A 338 -6.27 -11.10 -17.78
N PRO A 339 -5.60 -10.41 -16.82
CA PRO A 339 -5.14 -9.05 -17.00
C PRO A 339 -4.13 -8.89 -18.15
N TYR A 340 -3.27 -9.88 -18.39
CA TYR A 340 -2.29 -9.86 -19.48
C TYR A 340 -2.97 -9.85 -20.86
N LYS A 341 -4.10 -10.52 -21.01
CA LYS A 341 -4.89 -10.46 -22.24
C LYS A 341 -5.67 -9.14 -22.35
N TYR A 342 -6.26 -8.71 -21.25
CA TYR A 342 -7.13 -7.53 -21.18
C TYR A 342 -6.37 -6.24 -21.51
N TRP A 343 -5.18 -6.07 -20.94
CA TRP A 343 -4.35 -4.88 -21.12
C TRP A 343 -3.38 -4.93 -22.30
N LYS A 344 -3.33 -6.06 -23.03
CA LYS A 344 -2.35 -6.26 -24.12
C LYS A 344 -2.41 -5.19 -25.19
N SER A 345 -3.60 -4.84 -25.68
CA SER A 345 -3.77 -3.81 -26.71
C SER A 345 -3.33 -2.45 -26.18
N TYR A 346 -3.82 -2.06 -25.00
CA TYR A 346 -3.45 -0.79 -24.38
C TYR A 346 -1.93 -0.66 -24.19
N ALA A 347 -1.29 -1.70 -23.70
CA ALA A 347 0.17 -1.71 -23.51
C ALA A 347 0.95 -1.64 -24.84
N SER A 348 0.40 -2.24 -25.91
CA SER A 348 1.01 -2.18 -27.26
C SER A 348 0.96 -0.78 -27.88
N ASP A 349 -0.02 0.03 -27.48
CA ASP A 349 -0.23 1.37 -28.00
C ASP A 349 0.64 2.42 -27.28
N GLN A 350 1.28 2.05 -26.16
CA GLN A 350 2.13 2.97 -25.39
C GLN A 350 3.55 3.07 -25.96
N GLU A 351 4.14 4.26 -25.84
CA GLU A 351 5.55 4.47 -26.17
C GLU A 351 6.42 3.59 -25.25
N ARG A 352 7.41 2.92 -25.84
CA ARG A 352 8.28 1.99 -25.13
C ARG A 352 8.95 2.64 -23.91
N GLY A 353 8.77 2.05 -22.74
CA GLY A 353 9.36 2.52 -21.48
C GLY A 353 8.59 3.64 -20.78
N THR A 354 7.41 4.04 -21.27
CA THR A 354 6.52 5.00 -20.59
C THR A 354 5.46 4.33 -19.73
N PHE A 355 5.21 3.05 -19.99
CA PHE A 355 4.23 2.22 -19.30
C PHE A 355 4.88 0.93 -18.81
N ILE A 356 4.76 0.65 -17.53
CA ILE A 356 5.19 -0.58 -16.87
C ILE A 356 3.95 -1.22 -16.29
N PHE A 357 3.69 -2.45 -16.68
CA PHE A 357 2.53 -3.20 -16.17
C PHE A 357 2.85 -3.71 -14.77
N ASP A 358 1.95 -3.42 -13.83
CA ASP A 358 2.08 -3.80 -12.43
C ASP A 358 1.11 -4.94 -12.08
N ASP A 359 1.63 -6.02 -11.51
CA ASP A 359 0.87 -7.17 -11.05
C ASP A 359 1.20 -7.45 -9.57
N HIS A 360 0.20 -7.84 -8.80
CA HIS A 360 0.31 -8.13 -7.37
C HIS A 360 -0.06 -9.58 -7.08
N PRO A 361 0.79 -10.55 -7.46
CA PRO A 361 0.48 -11.96 -7.31
C PRO A 361 0.73 -12.47 -5.90
N TYR A 362 -0.27 -13.15 -5.35
CA TYR A 362 -0.16 -13.92 -4.10
C TYR A 362 -0.55 -15.39 -4.37
N PRO A 363 0.24 -16.14 -5.19
CA PRO A 363 -0.16 -17.44 -5.75
C PRO A 363 -0.37 -18.54 -4.70
N GLY A 364 0.15 -18.37 -3.50
CA GLY A 364 -0.01 -19.30 -2.38
C GLY A 364 -1.13 -18.94 -1.40
N TRP A 365 -1.81 -17.81 -1.62
CA TRP A 365 -2.84 -17.27 -0.73
C TRP A 365 -3.77 -16.32 -1.49
N PHE A 366 -4.96 -16.02 -0.97
CA PHE A 366 -5.93 -15.09 -1.58
C PHE A 366 -6.31 -15.41 -3.03
N GLN A 367 -6.29 -16.68 -3.42
CA GLN A 367 -6.65 -17.10 -4.78
C GLN A 367 -8.04 -17.74 -4.82
N ASN A 368 -8.72 -17.57 -5.95
CA ASN A 368 -9.97 -18.29 -6.22
C ASN A 368 -9.84 -19.05 -7.57
N PRO A 369 -9.84 -20.39 -7.59
CA PRO A 369 -9.87 -21.28 -6.41
C PRO A 369 -8.60 -21.19 -5.56
N GLU A 370 -8.72 -21.49 -4.27
CA GLU A 370 -7.57 -21.59 -3.38
C GLU A 370 -6.54 -22.61 -3.90
N PRO A 371 -5.23 -22.39 -3.64
CA PRO A 371 -4.23 -23.39 -4.00
C PRO A 371 -4.45 -24.66 -3.19
N THR A 372 -4.22 -25.81 -3.84
CA THR A 372 -4.51 -27.14 -3.23
C THR A 372 -3.28 -27.75 -2.57
N ASP A 373 -2.10 -27.52 -3.12
CA ASP A 373 -0.84 -28.12 -2.68
C ASP A 373 0.37 -27.38 -3.24
N LYS A 374 1.56 -27.93 -2.99
CA LYS A 374 2.84 -27.40 -3.45
C LYS A 374 2.92 -27.26 -4.98
N ASP A 375 2.50 -28.29 -5.71
CA ASP A 375 2.66 -28.35 -7.15
C ASP A 375 1.71 -27.35 -7.85
N ASP A 376 0.52 -27.16 -7.33
CA ASP A 376 -0.42 -26.14 -7.80
C ASP A 376 0.16 -24.74 -7.61
N MET A 377 0.70 -24.41 -6.42
CA MET A 377 1.34 -23.12 -6.17
C MET A 377 2.52 -22.86 -7.09
N LEU A 378 3.39 -23.84 -7.30
CA LEU A 378 4.53 -23.74 -8.23
C LEU A 378 4.07 -23.57 -9.68
N SER A 379 3.04 -24.31 -10.09
CA SER A 379 2.44 -24.19 -11.43
C SER A 379 1.91 -22.76 -11.67
N ARG A 380 1.25 -22.16 -10.67
CA ARG A 380 0.77 -20.77 -10.74
C ARG A 380 1.92 -19.78 -10.92
N ILE A 381 3.02 -19.93 -10.17
CA ILE A 381 4.21 -19.09 -10.32
C ILE A 381 4.80 -19.25 -11.73
N CYS A 382 5.00 -20.47 -12.20
CA CYS A 382 5.58 -20.72 -13.53
C CYS A 382 4.71 -20.15 -14.65
N ASN A 383 3.39 -20.13 -14.48
CA ASN A 383 2.47 -19.57 -15.47
C ASN A 383 2.62 -18.06 -15.64
N PHE A 384 3.10 -17.31 -14.64
CA PHE A 384 3.44 -15.90 -14.81
C PHE A 384 4.55 -15.72 -15.86
N GLY A 385 5.57 -16.58 -15.88
CA GLY A 385 6.61 -16.55 -16.90
C GLY A 385 6.04 -16.61 -18.31
N ASN A 386 5.11 -17.55 -18.58
CA ASN A 386 4.44 -17.70 -19.86
C ASN A 386 3.58 -16.47 -20.26
N LYS A 387 3.01 -15.79 -19.26
CA LYS A 387 2.21 -14.58 -19.49
C LYS A 387 3.10 -13.39 -19.81
N MET A 388 4.20 -13.23 -19.07
CA MET A 388 5.16 -12.13 -19.25
C MET A 388 5.88 -12.20 -20.60
N GLU A 389 6.23 -13.39 -21.10
CA GLU A 389 6.87 -13.62 -22.39
C GLU A 389 6.11 -12.95 -23.56
N ARG A 390 4.78 -12.93 -23.48
CA ARG A 390 3.90 -12.48 -24.58
C ARG A 390 3.32 -11.08 -24.34
N PHE A 391 3.74 -10.43 -23.29
CA PHE A 391 3.21 -9.11 -22.95
C PHE A 391 4.11 -8.01 -23.54
N PRO A 392 3.55 -6.97 -24.18
CA PRO A 392 4.32 -6.01 -24.97
C PRO A 392 5.00 -4.90 -24.17
N ALA A 393 4.95 -4.96 -22.85
CA ALA A 393 5.59 -3.99 -21.95
C ALA A 393 6.33 -4.71 -20.81
N PRO A 394 7.28 -4.07 -20.14
CA PRO A 394 7.89 -4.61 -18.93
C PRO A 394 6.82 -4.88 -17.87
N VAL A 395 6.93 -6.02 -17.18
CA VAL A 395 6.04 -6.43 -16.09
C VAL A 395 6.82 -6.37 -14.78
N LEU A 396 6.34 -5.55 -13.85
CA LEU A 396 6.80 -5.49 -12.47
C LEU A 396 5.83 -6.29 -11.60
N MET A 397 6.33 -7.13 -10.71
CA MET A 397 5.53 -7.64 -9.60
C MET A 397 5.70 -6.67 -8.44
N GLY A 398 4.82 -5.65 -8.39
CA GLY A 398 4.89 -4.55 -7.43
C GLY A 398 4.61 -4.99 -6.01
N GLU A 399 3.83 -6.07 -5.86
CA GLU A 399 3.61 -6.71 -4.57
C GLU A 399 3.61 -8.23 -4.69
N PHE A 400 4.27 -8.90 -3.77
CA PHE A 400 4.20 -10.34 -3.54
C PHE A 400 4.76 -10.66 -2.16
N SER A 401 4.48 -11.84 -1.63
CA SER A 401 4.99 -12.26 -0.33
C SER A 401 5.40 -13.72 -0.30
N ALA A 402 5.95 -14.15 0.83
CA ALA A 402 6.24 -15.56 1.07
C ALA A 402 5.03 -16.34 1.65
N ILE A 403 3.86 -15.70 1.73
CA ILE A 403 2.66 -16.32 2.28
C ILE A 403 2.17 -17.46 1.39
N SER A 404 1.84 -18.59 2.03
CA SER A 404 1.27 -19.74 1.36
C SER A 404 0.49 -20.62 2.33
N ILE A 405 -0.32 -21.53 1.82
CA ILE A 405 -1.05 -22.51 2.62
C ILE A 405 -0.15 -23.52 3.36
N LEU A 406 1.14 -23.56 3.02
CA LEU A 406 2.12 -24.45 3.66
C LEU A 406 3.02 -23.67 4.62
N ASN A 407 3.38 -24.32 5.73
CA ASN A 407 4.18 -23.72 6.79
C ASN A 407 5.40 -24.55 7.15
N SER A 408 6.43 -24.57 6.30
CA SER A 408 7.75 -25.06 6.64
C SER A 408 8.83 -24.11 6.15
N THR A 409 9.94 -24.04 6.87
CA THR A 409 11.09 -23.17 6.57
C THR A 409 11.66 -23.45 5.18
N ASP A 410 11.86 -24.73 4.85
CA ASP A 410 12.42 -25.15 3.56
C ASP A 410 11.48 -24.79 2.42
N TRP A 411 10.17 -25.05 2.60
CA TRP A 411 9.16 -24.68 1.62
C TRP A 411 9.10 -23.16 1.41
N THR A 412 9.04 -22.39 2.48
CA THR A 412 8.95 -20.92 2.38
C THR A 412 10.15 -20.34 1.63
N THR A 413 11.36 -20.86 1.90
CA THR A 413 12.59 -20.43 1.22
C THR A 413 12.57 -20.82 -0.27
N ASP A 414 12.17 -22.03 -0.59
CA ASP A 414 12.06 -22.56 -1.95
C ASP A 414 10.99 -21.82 -2.78
N TYR A 415 9.83 -21.62 -2.19
CA TYR A 415 8.72 -20.87 -2.77
C TYR A 415 9.09 -19.42 -3.09
N LEU A 416 9.77 -18.75 -2.16
CA LEU A 416 10.26 -17.38 -2.34
C LEU A 416 11.34 -17.31 -3.43
N SER A 417 12.30 -18.24 -3.42
CA SER A 417 13.36 -18.31 -4.44
C SER A 417 12.78 -18.52 -5.83
N THR A 418 11.76 -19.37 -5.96
CA THR A 418 11.07 -19.61 -7.23
C THR A 418 10.35 -18.36 -7.72
N GLN A 419 9.64 -17.63 -6.84
CA GLN A 419 9.00 -16.36 -7.20
C GLN A 419 10.05 -15.33 -7.67
N LEU A 420 11.08 -15.08 -6.89
CA LEU A 420 12.13 -14.11 -7.22
C LEU A 420 12.79 -14.40 -8.56
N LYS A 421 13.05 -15.68 -8.88
CA LYS A 421 13.60 -16.07 -10.17
C LYS A 421 12.63 -15.78 -11.31
N VAL A 422 11.39 -16.24 -11.23
CA VAL A 422 10.39 -16.07 -12.29
C VAL A 422 10.05 -14.59 -12.50
N PHE A 423 9.89 -13.83 -11.42
CA PHE A 423 9.59 -12.40 -11.52
C PHE A 423 10.78 -11.60 -12.09
N GLY A 424 12.01 -12.07 -11.84
CA GLY A 424 13.23 -11.56 -12.47
C GLY A 424 13.32 -11.76 -13.98
N TRP A 425 12.48 -12.60 -14.58
CA TRP A 425 12.44 -12.77 -16.03
C TRP A 425 11.96 -11.50 -16.76
N SER A 426 11.01 -10.75 -16.17
CA SER A 426 10.59 -9.44 -16.69
C SER A 426 11.30 -8.29 -15.98
N ALA A 427 10.60 -7.30 -15.44
CA ALA A 427 11.22 -6.14 -14.81
C ALA A 427 11.74 -6.42 -13.39
N GLY A 428 11.34 -7.51 -12.76
CA GLY A 428 11.68 -7.86 -11.39
C GLY A 428 10.52 -7.64 -10.42
N SER A 429 10.82 -7.44 -9.14
CA SER A 429 9.77 -7.40 -8.12
C SER A 429 10.13 -6.61 -6.87
N THR A 430 9.09 -6.18 -6.15
CA THR A 430 9.16 -5.55 -4.82
C THR A 430 8.35 -6.37 -3.81
N PHE A 431 9.02 -6.93 -2.82
CA PHE A 431 8.41 -7.77 -1.79
C PHE A 431 7.45 -6.94 -0.90
N PHE A 432 6.27 -7.42 -0.64
CA PHE A 432 5.35 -6.81 0.30
C PHE A 432 5.32 -7.66 1.57
N ASN A 433 5.92 -7.19 2.63
CA ASN A 433 6.35 -5.86 2.99
C ASN A 433 7.74 -5.88 3.63
N PHE A 434 8.40 -4.73 3.81
CA PHE A 434 9.66 -4.67 4.56
C PHE A 434 9.46 -5.08 6.02
N ARG A 435 8.46 -4.49 6.70
CA ARG A 435 8.17 -4.73 8.13
C ARG A 435 6.68 -4.85 8.37
N ILE A 436 6.31 -5.78 9.22
CA ILE A 436 5.02 -5.81 9.92
C ILE A 436 5.27 -6.03 11.41
N ASN A 437 4.35 -5.66 12.27
CA ASN A 437 4.46 -5.89 13.69
C ASN A 437 3.75 -7.19 14.08
N GLU A 438 4.48 -8.31 14.07
CA GLU A 438 3.94 -9.66 14.26
C GLU A 438 3.35 -9.93 15.63
N THR A 439 3.93 -9.28 16.66
CA THR A 439 3.51 -9.53 18.04
C THR A 439 2.12 -9.00 18.35
N GLN A 440 1.53 -8.28 17.40
CA GLN A 440 0.31 -7.50 17.59
C GLN A 440 -0.81 -7.86 16.61
N ASN A 441 -0.71 -8.98 15.89
CA ASN A 441 -1.79 -9.38 14.99
C ASN A 441 -2.29 -10.81 15.25
N PRO A 442 -3.30 -10.98 16.13
CA PRO A 442 -3.85 -12.30 16.44
C PRO A 442 -4.52 -12.99 15.25
N VAL A 443 -4.97 -12.26 14.23
CA VAL A 443 -5.55 -12.83 13.00
C VAL A 443 -4.49 -13.52 12.16
N LEU A 444 -3.25 -13.02 12.21
CA LEU A 444 -2.12 -13.58 11.47
C LEU A 444 -1.30 -14.59 12.29
N SER A 445 -1.63 -14.81 13.57
CA SER A 445 -0.86 -15.69 14.47
C SER A 445 -1.28 -17.15 14.44
N GLU A 446 -2.46 -17.48 13.90
CA GLU A 446 -2.99 -18.85 13.90
C GLU A 446 -3.55 -19.27 12.55
N PRO A 447 -3.25 -20.48 12.09
CA PRO A 447 -2.35 -21.49 12.65
C PRO A 447 -0.92 -21.43 12.09
N PHE A 448 -0.51 -20.37 11.38
CA PHE A 448 0.61 -20.43 10.44
C PHE A 448 1.72 -19.39 10.64
N ALA A 449 1.75 -18.60 11.70
CA ALA A 449 2.71 -17.49 11.84
C ALA A 449 2.80 -16.65 10.53
N ILE A 450 1.65 -16.21 10.04
CA ILE A 450 1.48 -15.57 8.73
C ILE A 450 2.29 -14.28 8.64
N GLY A 451 2.44 -13.58 9.77
CA GLY A 451 3.10 -12.30 9.85
C GLY A 451 4.53 -12.30 9.32
N SER A 452 5.35 -13.25 9.75
CA SER A 452 6.76 -13.31 9.33
C SER A 452 6.93 -13.50 7.82
N LYS A 453 5.97 -14.10 7.15
CA LYS A 453 5.98 -14.32 5.69
C LYS A 453 5.67 -13.06 4.88
N TYR A 454 5.21 -12.01 5.54
CA TYR A 454 5.06 -10.66 4.99
C TYR A 454 6.18 -9.70 5.42
N SER A 455 7.11 -10.12 6.29
CA SER A 455 8.18 -9.26 6.78
C SER A 455 9.53 -9.66 6.20
N MET A 456 10.04 -8.87 5.24
CA MET A 456 11.39 -9.06 4.72
C MET A 456 12.43 -8.94 5.85
N LEU A 457 12.26 -7.97 6.75
CA LEU A 457 13.16 -7.74 7.88
C LEU A 457 13.29 -8.97 8.77
N GLU A 458 12.17 -9.63 9.11
CA GLU A 458 12.20 -10.86 9.90
C GLU A 458 12.88 -12.01 9.15
N MET A 459 12.57 -12.17 7.86
CA MET A 459 13.16 -13.22 7.03
C MET A 459 14.65 -12.99 6.71
N LEU A 460 15.17 -11.77 6.89
CA LEU A 460 16.59 -11.46 6.80
C LEU A 460 17.37 -11.82 8.07
N ARG A 461 16.72 -12.14 9.19
CA ARG A 461 17.38 -12.60 10.41
C ARG A 461 17.89 -14.04 10.25
N ASP A 462 19.11 -14.30 10.69
CA ASP A 462 19.81 -15.57 10.43
C ASP A 462 19.11 -16.81 11.01
N ASN A 463 18.33 -16.66 12.05
CA ASN A 463 17.66 -17.75 12.77
C ASN A 463 16.12 -17.72 12.63
N ASN A 464 15.59 -17.11 11.57
CA ASN A 464 14.16 -17.05 11.38
C ASN A 464 13.58 -18.46 11.14
N PRO A 465 12.61 -18.94 11.96
CA PRO A 465 12.05 -20.29 11.82
C PRO A 465 11.09 -20.43 10.65
N THR A 466 10.61 -19.34 10.06
CA THR A 466 9.57 -19.35 9.02
C THR A 466 10.13 -19.42 7.61
N GLY A 467 11.43 -19.11 7.41
CA GLY A 467 12.09 -19.10 6.11
C GLY A 467 13.16 -18.04 6.03
N ARG A 468 13.99 -18.11 5.01
CA ARG A 468 15.06 -17.14 4.79
C ARG A 468 14.82 -16.35 3.52
N PHE A 469 14.99 -15.03 3.64
CA PHE A 469 15.00 -14.17 2.45
C PHE A 469 16.38 -14.31 1.77
N PRO A 470 16.42 -14.66 0.46
CA PRO A 470 17.70 -14.75 -0.25
C PRO A 470 18.40 -13.38 -0.32
N ARG A 471 19.66 -13.32 0.11
CA ARG A 471 20.49 -12.12 0.03
C ARG A 471 21.24 -12.08 -1.28
N ARG A 472 21.35 -10.91 -1.88
CA ARG A 472 22.20 -10.68 -3.06
C ARG A 472 23.47 -9.96 -2.65
N ASN A 473 24.61 -10.39 -3.16
CA ASN A 473 25.80 -9.56 -3.07
C ASN A 473 25.60 -8.31 -3.93
N VAL A 474 25.79 -7.12 -3.34
CA VAL A 474 25.58 -5.82 -4.02
C VAL A 474 26.36 -5.67 -5.32
N SER A 475 27.53 -6.30 -5.44
CA SER A 475 28.36 -6.28 -6.66
C SER A 475 27.85 -7.22 -7.76
N MET A 476 26.94 -8.15 -7.44
CA MET A 476 26.38 -9.09 -8.42
C MET A 476 25.16 -8.44 -9.10
N PRO A 477 25.10 -8.35 -10.42
CA PRO A 477 23.89 -7.91 -11.12
C PRO A 477 22.65 -8.72 -10.71
N VAL A 478 21.49 -8.06 -10.57
CA VAL A 478 20.26 -8.75 -10.14
C VAL A 478 19.90 -9.89 -11.08
N VAL A 479 20.08 -9.71 -12.39
CA VAL A 479 19.81 -10.75 -13.38
C VAL A 479 20.68 -12.01 -13.19
N GLU A 480 21.95 -11.86 -12.85
CA GLU A 480 22.84 -12.99 -12.56
C GLU A 480 22.45 -13.67 -11.26
N TRP A 481 22.10 -12.87 -10.25
CA TRP A 481 21.65 -13.39 -8.97
C TRP A 481 20.34 -14.16 -9.08
N THR A 482 19.32 -13.60 -9.73
CA THR A 482 18.03 -14.29 -9.90
C THR A 482 18.19 -15.57 -10.71
N ASN A 483 19.05 -15.60 -11.72
CA ASN A 483 19.37 -16.81 -12.48
C ASN A 483 20.06 -17.89 -11.64
N SER A 484 20.79 -17.51 -10.58
CA SER A 484 21.43 -18.45 -9.64
C SER A 484 20.47 -19.07 -8.62
N LEU A 485 19.27 -18.49 -8.46
CA LEU A 485 18.27 -19.00 -7.51
C LEU A 485 17.70 -20.34 -7.97
N THR A 486 17.38 -21.19 -7.00
CA THR A 486 16.63 -22.43 -7.24
C THR A 486 15.24 -22.12 -7.74
N SER A 487 14.75 -22.86 -8.72
CA SER A 487 13.39 -22.72 -9.25
C SER A 487 12.87 -24.05 -9.75
N HIS A 488 11.57 -24.23 -9.62
CA HIS A 488 10.81 -25.37 -10.17
C HIS A 488 10.23 -25.08 -11.57
N CYS A 489 10.45 -23.86 -12.09
CA CYS A 489 10.02 -23.48 -13.44
C CYS A 489 11.14 -23.76 -14.47
N GLY A 490 10.76 -23.94 -15.70
CA GLY A 490 11.68 -24.20 -16.81
C GLY A 490 12.72 -23.08 -17.04
N SER A 491 13.30 -23.03 -18.23
CA SER A 491 14.23 -21.98 -18.64
C SER A 491 13.55 -20.62 -18.77
N ASP A 492 14.34 -19.56 -18.60
CA ASP A 492 13.92 -18.19 -18.78
C ASP A 492 13.31 -18.00 -20.18
N PRO A 493 12.12 -17.42 -20.33
CA PRO A 493 11.54 -17.12 -21.62
C PRO A 493 12.33 -16.01 -22.34
N GLU A 494 12.32 -16.02 -23.67
CA GLU A 494 12.80 -14.88 -24.44
C GLU A 494 11.78 -13.75 -24.36
N ILE A 495 12.05 -12.77 -23.48
CA ILE A 495 11.21 -11.59 -23.36
C ILE A 495 11.71 -10.50 -24.30
N SER A 496 10.85 -10.13 -25.24
CA SER A 496 11.07 -9.05 -26.21
C SER A 496 9.98 -8.00 -26.09
N TRP A 497 10.29 -6.84 -25.59
CA TRP A 497 9.45 -5.64 -25.66
C TRP A 497 10.15 -4.51 -26.41
#